data_62f37118e22ab301f063068531e7f7f9
#
_entry.id   62f37118e22ab301f063068531e7f7f9
#
_cell.length_a   1.000
_cell.length_b   1.000
_cell.length_c   1.000
_cell.angle_alpha   90.00
_cell.angle_beta   90.00
_cell.angle_gamma   90.00
#
_symmetry.space_group_name_H-M   'P 1'
#
loop_
_entity.id
_entity.type
_entity.pdbx_description
1 polymer ?
#
loop_
_entity_poly.entity_id
_entity_poly.type
_entity_poly.pdbx_seq_one_letter_code
_entity_poly.pdbx_strand_id
1 'polypeptide(L)'
;MNSAAPPASAGGALLLRAAVDKSAFCAYCRYQLRNLDGASMELITSRKNPLIKRLRALANDGALRRESGQTVLDGVKLLGEALAAGCRVTALLLAEGMGPPEGLTPDTAIYRAPAELVGYASPVANSPGPVFSVELPRIAAPARADTAILLEDVQDPGNVGTVIRAANAFGVDAVLLCGRCADVSSPRVVRATMGAAFRQCVLELTAAEAAETVRRWGLPLYGAALGERALDIRQLPRGGAAVAIGNEGHGLSAEMKSLCDALTLIPMAPGSESLNAAMAAVVAMWELARARIGVT
;
A
#
# COMPACT_ATOMS: atom_id res chain seq x y z
N MET A 1 46.27 -46.95 -18.72
CA MET A 1 46.10 -46.47 -17.35
C MET A 1 45.10 -45.34 -17.36
N ASN A 2 43.94 -45.63 -16.82
CA ASN A 2 42.76 -44.73 -16.82
C ASN A 2 42.94 -43.54 -15.95
N SER A 3 42.64 -42.34 -16.47
CA SER A 3 42.40 -41.14 -15.71
C SER A 3 40.98 -40.65 -16.06
N ALA A 4 40.06 -40.86 -15.12
CA ALA A 4 38.70 -40.42 -15.22
C ALA A 4 38.60 -38.94 -14.89
N ALA A 5 37.86 -38.18 -15.72
CA ALA A 5 37.49 -36.77 -15.45
C ALA A 5 36.32 -36.76 -14.43
N PRO A 6 36.26 -35.74 -13.55
CA PRO A 6 35.14 -35.57 -12.61
C PRO A 6 33.90 -35.01 -13.32
N PRO A 7 32.70 -35.32 -12.82
CA PRO A 7 31.46 -34.85 -13.43
C PRO A 7 31.18 -33.36 -13.16
N ALA A 8 30.61 -32.72 -14.17
CA ALA A 8 30.14 -31.34 -14.12
C ALA A 8 29.10 -31.12 -13.03
N SER A 9 29.33 -30.16 -12.14
CA SER A 9 28.36 -29.71 -11.15
C SER A 9 27.24 -28.96 -11.84
N ALA A 10 26.02 -29.47 -11.68
CA ALA A 10 24.79 -28.81 -12.08
C ALA A 10 24.62 -27.49 -11.28
N GLY A 11 24.55 -26.40 -12.01
CA GLY A 11 24.24 -25.09 -11.46
C GLY A 11 22.82 -25.10 -10.85
N GLY A 12 22.76 -25.03 -9.52
CA GLY A 12 21.52 -24.89 -8.79
C GLY A 12 20.92 -23.52 -9.03
N ALA A 13 19.79 -23.49 -9.72
CA ALA A 13 18.89 -22.34 -9.74
C ALA A 13 18.40 -22.08 -8.31
N LEU A 14 18.83 -20.98 -7.74
CA LEU A 14 18.39 -20.50 -6.44
C LEU A 14 16.95 -20.01 -6.56
N LEU A 15 16.01 -20.91 -6.41
CA LEU A 15 14.60 -20.61 -6.25
C LEU A 15 14.41 -19.94 -4.89
N LEU A 16 14.14 -18.62 -4.90
CA LEU A 16 13.56 -17.89 -3.77
C LEU A 16 12.21 -18.55 -3.40
N ARG A 17 12.25 -19.53 -2.54
CA ARG A 17 11.06 -20.03 -1.84
C ARG A 17 10.85 -19.14 -0.62
N ALA A 18 10.19 -17.99 -0.82
CA ALA A 18 9.46 -17.38 0.28
C ALA A 18 8.42 -18.41 0.75
N ALA A 19 8.49 -18.80 2.01
CA ALA A 19 7.45 -19.60 2.64
C ALA A 19 6.20 -18.71 2.78
N VAL A 20 5.40 -18.64 1.72
CA VAL A 20 4.05 -18.10 1.77
C VAL A 20 3.25 -19.13 2.57
N ASP A 21 2.73 -18.69 3.71
CA ASP A 21 1.82 -19.47 4.53
C ASP A 21 0.73 -20.09 3.63
N LYS A 22 0.75 -21.42 3.51
CA LYS A 22 -0.20 -22.17 2.69
C LYS A 22 -1.64 -22.03 3.16
N SER A 23 -1.88 -21.49 4.37
CA SER A 23 -3.20 -21.23 4.90
C SER A 23 -3.90 -20.07 4.17
N ALA A 24 -3.16 -19.04 3.76
CA ALA A 24 -3.69 -17.92 2.99
C ALA A 24 -4.00 -18.32 1.52
N PHE A 25 -3.23 -19.25 0.96
CA PHE A 25 -3.48 -19.76 -0.41
C PHE A 25 -4.70 -20.66 -0.49
N CYS A 26 -5.05 -21.34 0.61
CA CYS A 26 -6.22 -22.23 0.70
C CYS A 26 -7.56 -21.46 0.70
N ALA A 27 -7.59 -20.20 1.16
CA ALA A 27 -8.77 -19.34 1.10
C ALA A 27 -9.17 -19.01 -0.35
N TYR A 28 -8.20 -18.86 -1.25
CA TYR A 28 -8.47 -18.59 -2.67
C TYR A 28 -9.09 -19.81 -3.38
N CYS A 29 -8.71 -21.05 -3.00
CA CYS A 29 -9.27 -22.27 -3.59
C CYS A 29 -10.63 -22.68 -3.00
N ARG A 30 -11.00 -22.20 -1.80
CA ARG A 30 -12.31 -22.47 -1.18
C ARG A 30 -13.42 -21.55 -1.67
N TYR A 31 -13.11 -20.60 -2.53
CA TYR A 31 -14.10 -19.68 -3.14
C TYR A 31 -15.09 -20.37 -4.10
N GLN A 32 -14.89 -21.64 -4.39
CA GLN A 32 -15.82 -22.42 -5.20
C GLN A 32 -16.90 -23.08 -4.34
N LEU A 33 -18.12 -22.53 -4.45
CA LEU A 33 -19.39 -23.23 -4.23
C LEU A 33 -19.75 -23.61 -2.78
N ARG A 34 -20.27 -22.68 -2.00
CA ARG A 34 -21.40 -23.01 -1.14
C ARG A 34 -22.60 -22.17 -1.54
N ASN A 35 -23.60 -22.83 -2.11
CA ASN A 35 -24.94 -22.31 -2.21
C ASN A 35 -25.46 -22.09 -0.79
N LEU A 36 -25.46 -20.85 -0.31
CA LEU A 36 -26.23 -20.48 0.85
C LEU A 36 -27.69 -20.28 0.37
N ASP A 37 -28.42 -21.38 0.26
CA ASP A 37 -29.86 -21.36 0.19
C ASP A 37 -30.39 -20.75 1.49
N GLY A 38 -30.91 -19.51 1.41
CA GLY A 38 -31.66 -18.93 2.52
C GLY A 38 -31.60 -17.43 2.70
N ALA A 39 -30.58 -16.71 2.30
CA ALA A 39 -30.60 -15.26 2.33
C ALA A 39 -31.00 -14.72 0.96
N SER A 40 -32.19 -14.16 0.82
CA SER A 40 -32.64 -13.44 -0.37
C SER A 40 -31.77 -12.21 -0.55
N MET A 41 -30.70 -12.33 -1.34
CA MET A 41 -29.87 -11.17 -1.72
C MET A 41 -30.64 -10.32 -2.72
N GLU A 42 -30.76 -9.03 -2.45
CA GLU A 42 -31.46 -8.10 -3.34
C GLU A 42 -30.73 -8.00 -4.69
N LEU A 43 -31.50 -8.19 -5.78
CA LEU A 43 -30.99 -8.02 -7.14
C LEU A 43 -31.12 -6.56 -7.58
N ILE A 44 -30.00 -5.93 -7.85
CA ILE A 44 -29.94 -4.57 -8.38
C ILE A 44 -29.82 -4.62 -9.89
N THR A 45 -30.76 -3.99 -10.61
CA THR A 45 -30.76 -3.94 -12.08
C THR A 45 -30.61 -2.53 -12.64
N SER A 46 -30.60 -1.50 -11.80
CA SER A 46 -30.61 -0.11 -12.25
C SER A 46 -29.39 0.68 -11.78
N ARG A 47 -28.76 1.41 -12.70
CA ARG A 47 -27.71 2.41 -12.39
C ARG A 47 -28.19 3.55 -11.47
N LYS A 48 -29.51 3.74 -11.36
CA LYS A 48 -30.12 4.76 -10.47
C LYS A 48 -30.24 4.28 -9.02
N ASN A 49 -29.97 3.00 -8.72
CA ASN A 49 -30.01 2.47 -7.37
C ASN A 49 -29.07 3.26 -6.43
N PRO A 50 -29.50 3.57 -5.20
CA PRO A 50 -28.69 4.34 -4.24
C PRO A 50 -27.32 3.74 -3.95
N LEU A 51 -27.19 2.40 -3.86
CA LEU A 51 -25.92 1.74 -3.65
C LEU A 51 -24.96 2.00 -4.83
N ILE A 52 -25.42 1.82 -6.07
CA ILE A 52 -24.59 2.06 -7.26
C ILE A 52 -24.10 3.50 -7.31
N LYS A 53 -24.97 4.46 -7.00
CA LYS A 53 -24.59 5.88 -6.90
C LYS A 53 -23.55 6.11 -5.81
N ARG A 54 -23.72 5.49 -4.63
CA ARG A 54 -22.76 5.63 -3.53
C ARG A 54 -21.40 5.02 -3.86
N LEU A 55 -21.34 3.82 -4.43
CA LEU A 55 -20.08 3.20 -4.85
C LEU A 55 -19.36 4.09 -5.88
N ARG A 56 -20.08 4.64 -6.84
CA ARG A 56 -19.53 5.59 -7.83
C ARG A 56 -19.05 6.88 -7.20
N ALA A 57 -19.80 7.41 -6.23
CA ALA A 57 -19.38 8.60 -5.48
C ALA A 57 -18.09 8.34 -4.70
N LEU A 58 -18.01 7.24 -3.96
CA LEU A 58 -16.77 6.84 -3.26
C LEU A 58 -15.57 6.66 -4.21
N ALA A 59 -15.80 6.21 -5.45
CA ALA A 59 -14.74 6.08 -6.44
C ALA A 59 -14.14 7.43 -6.86
N ASN A 60 -14.95 8.50 -6.93
CA ASN A 60 -14.59 9.76 -7.58
C ASN A 60 -14.47 10.95 -6.62
N ASP A 61 -15.06 10.88 -5.43
CA ASP A 61 -15.14 12.00 -4.50
C ASP A 61 -14.27 11.76 -3.25
N GLY A 62 -13.13 12.46 -3.19
CA GLY A 62 -12.21 12.40 -2.06
C GLY A 62 -12.77 13.04 -0.78
N ALA A 63 -13.65 14.06 -0.90
CA ALA A 63 -14.27 14.66 0.27
C ALA A 63 -15.23 13.67 0.95
N LEU A 64 -16.04 12.96 0.16
CA LEU A 64 -16.92 11.91 0.67
C LEU A 64 -16.15 10.78 1.36
N ARG A 65 -14.99 10.37 0.79
CA ARG A 65 -14.14 9.34 1.43
C ARG A 65 -13.59 9.79 2.77
N ARG A 66 -13.08 11.02 2.86
CA ARG A 66 -12.56 11.58 4.13
C ARG A 66 -13.65 11.73 5.18
N GLU A 67 -14.82 12.22 4.79
CA GLU A 67 -15.97 12.39 5.69
C GLU A 67 -16.50 11.06 6.23
N SER A 68 -16.67 10.09 5.33
CA SER A 68 -17.23 8.77 5.70
C SER A 68 -16.20 7.79 6.27
N GLY A 69 -14.91 8.01 6.07
CA GLY A 69 -13.86 7.03 6.37
C GLY A 69 -13.89 5.78 5.49
N GLN A 70 -14.69 5.80 4.40
CA GLN A 70 -14.90 4.66 3.52
C GLN A 70 -14.23 4.85 2.17
N THR A 71 -13.83 3.75 1.56
CA THR A 71 -13.44 3.71 0.14
C THR A 71 -14.20 2.60 -0.58
N VAL A 72 -14.14 2.62 -1.91
CA VAL A 72 -14.66 1.56 -2.76
C VAL A 72 -13.51 0.83 -3.44
N LEU A 73 -13.57 -0.48 -3.41
CA LEU A 73 -12.56 -1.36 -3.99
C LEU A 73 -13.21 -2.45 -4.83
N ASP A 74 -12.40 -3.18 -5.57
CA ASP A 74 -12.84 -4.31 -6.36
C ASP A 74 -11.87 -5.48 -6.30
N GLY A 75 -12.39 -6.65 -6.57
CA GLY A 75 -11.64 -7.87 -6.71
C GLY A 75 -11.51 -8.69 -5.42
N VAL A 76 -11.51 -10.00 -5.62
CA VAL A 76 -11.49 -11.02 -4.55
C VAL A 76 -10.27 -10.89 -3.65
N LYS A 77 -9.12 -10.58 -4.25
CA LYS A 77 -7.86 -10.49 -3.48
C LYS A 77 -7.90 -9.36 -2.46
N LEU A 78 -8.31 -8.14 -2.89
CA LEU A 78 -8.39 -7.00 -1.97
C LEU A 78 -9.48 -7.19 -0.92
N LEU A 79 -10.60 -7.82 -1.29
CA LEU A 79 -11.64 -8.18 -0.33
C LEU A 79 -11.08 -9.14 0.73
N GLY A 80 -10.34 -10.19 0.33
CA GLY A 80 -9.69 -11.11 1.25
C GLY A 80 -8.67 -10.42 2.16
N GLU A 81 -7.86 -9.48 1.64
CA GLU A 81 -6.91 -8.70 2.43
C GLU A 81 -7.62 -7.79 3.45
N ALA A 82 -8.72 -7.16 3.06
CA ALA A 82 -9.52 -6.32 3.96
C ALA A 82 -10.13 -7.14 5.09
N LEU A 83 -10.73 -8.30 4.78
CA LEU A 83 -11.29 -9.21 5.78
C LEU A 83 -10.22 -9.78 6.71
N ALA A 84 -9.07 -10.19 6.18
CA ALA A 84 -7.94 -10.69 6.97
C ALA A 84 -7.37 -9.63 7.92
N ALA A 85 -7.46 -8.35 7.54
CA ALA A 85 -7.07 -7.22 8.39
C ALA A 85 -8.17 -6.79 9.38
N GLY A 86 -9.33 -7.46 9.40
CA GLY A 86 -10.46 -7.11 10.26
C GLY A 86 -11.21 -5.84 9.86
N CYS A 87 -11.04 -5.38 8.61
CA CYS A 87 -11.73 -4.19 8.14
C CYS A 87 -13.23 -4.46 7.98
N ARG A 88 -14.05 -3.47 8.34
CA ARG A 88 -15.49 -3.53 8.17
C ARG A 88 -15.88 -3.27 6.71
N VAL A 89 -16.37 -4.32 6.04
CA VAL A 89 -16.99 -4.22 4.72
C VAL A 89 -18.44 -3.78 4.90
N THR A 90 -18.79 -2.60 4.42
CA THR A 90 -20.11 -2.01 4.65
C THR A 90 -21.13 -2.43 3.59
N ALA A 91 -20.69 -2.63 2.35
CA ALA A 91 -21.55 -3.18 1.30
C ALA A 91 -20.70 -4.00 0.31
N LEU A 92 -21.31 -5.04 -0.24
CA LEU A 92 -20.73 -5.95 -1.21
C LEU A 92 -21.67 -6.14 -2.39
N LEU A 93 -21.21 -5.84 -3.60
CA LEU A 93 -21.91 -6.04 -4.86
C LEU A 93 -21.27 -7.17 -5.63
N LEU A 94 -21.98 -8.27 -5.78
CA LEU A 94 -21.54 -9.49 -6.46
C LEU A 94 -22.11 -9.56 -7.88
N ALA A 95 -21.36 -10.08 -8.83
CA ALA A 95 -21.92 -10.50 -10.11
C ALA A 95 -22.82 -11.73 -9.93
N GLU A 96 -23.79 -11.88 -10.83
CA GLU A 96 -24.62 -13.09 -10.88
C GLU A 96 -23.73 -14.33 -10.95
N GLY A 97 -24.07 -15.36 -10.18
CA GLY A 97 -23.29 -16.60 -10.09
C GLY A 97 -22.12 -16.57 -9.09
N MET A 98 -21.77 -15.40 -8.52
CA MET A 98 -20.80 -15.31 -7.43
C MET A 98 -21.47 -15.51 -6.07
N GLY A 99 -20.83 -16.30 -5.19
CA GLY A 99 -21.20 -16.40 -3.78
C GLY A 99 -20.46 -15.38 -2.91
N PRO A 100 -21.01 -15.01 -1.74
CA PRO A 100 -20.31 -14.18 -0.77
C PRO A 100 -19.11 -14.96 -0.17
N PRO A 101 -17.99 -14.27 0.13
CA PRO A 101 -16.88 -14.90 0.81
C PRO A 101 -17.20 -15.17 2.29
N GLU A 102 -16.43 -16.06 2.89
CA GLU A 102 -16.42 -16.23 4.35
C GLU A 102 -15.77 -15.01 5.03
N GLY A 103 -16.15 -14.75 6.29
CA GLY A 103 -15.56 -13.68 7.11
C GLY A 103 -16.23 -12.30 6.99
N LEU A 104 -17.32 -12.19 6.25
CA LEU A 104 -18.15 -10.99 6.28
C LEU A 104 -18.85 -10.85 7.63
N THR A 105 -19.00 -9.61 8.10
CA THR A 105 -19.75 -9.32 9.31
C THR A 105 -21.25 -9.36 9.04
N PRO A 106 -22.13 -9.68 10.06
CA PRO A 106 -23.57 -9.79 9.85
C PRO A 106 -24.23 -8.50 9.35
N ASP A 107 -23.60 -7.35 9.56
CA ASP A 107 -24.08 -6.04 9.14
C ASP A 107 -23.62 -5.64 7.74
N THR A 108 -22.85 -6.50 7.04
CA THR A 108 -22.48 -6.27 5.64
C THR A 108 -23.70 -6.40 4.75
N ALA A 109 -24.06 -5.32 4.05
CA ALA A 109 -25.16 -5.34 3.08
C ALA A 109 -24.69 -6.02 1.77
N ILE A 110 -25.31 -7.16 1.40
CA ILE A 110 -24.90 -7.95 0.24
C ILE A 110 -25.95 -7.87 -0.87
N TYR A 111 -25.51 -7.57 -2.08
CA TYR A 111 -26.33 -7.38 -3.26
C TYR A 111 -25.79 -8.17 -4.44
N ARG A 112 -26.68 -8.48 -5.39
CA ARG A 112 -26.33 -9.06 -6.69
C ARG A 112 -26.67 -8.09 -7.81
N ALA A 113 -25.91 -8.14 -8.90
CA ALA A 113 -26.20 -7.37 -10.11
C ALA A 113 -25.66 -8.09 -11.36
N PRO A 114 -26.21 -7.80 -12.55
CA PRO A 114 -25.59 -8.20 -13.81
C PRO A 114 -24.14 -7.71 -13.90
N ALA A 115 -23.28 -8.48 -14.55
CA ALA A 115 -21.84 -8.19 -14.66
C ALA A 115 -21.56 -6.77 -15.21
N GLU A 116 -22.38 -6.30 -16.17
CA GLU A 116 -22.27 -4.94 -16.71
C GLU A 116 -22.45 -3.86 -15.62
N LEU A 117 -23.41 -4.06 -14.71
CA LEU A 117 -23.67 -3.11 -13.64
C LEU A 117 -22.59 -3.15 -12.55
N VAL A 118 -22.04 -4.34 -12.26
CA VAL A 118 -20.89 -4.50 -11.38
C VAL A 118 -19.69 -3.76 -11.96
N GLY A 119 -19.38 -3.97 -13.25
CA GLY A 119 -18.31 -3.24 -13.94
C GLY A 119 -18.53 -1.73 -13.97
N TYR A 120 -19.79 -1.27 -14.11
CA TYR A 120 -20.12 0.15 -14.02
C TYR A 120 -19.87 0.73 -12.60
N ALA A 121 -20.17 -0.01 -11.55
CA ALA A 121 -19.97 0.41 -10.16
C ALA A 121 -18.51 0.40 -9.74
N SER A 122 -17.67 -0.42 -10.41
CA SER A 122 -16.26 -0.58 -10.09
C SER A 122 -15.45 0.71 -10.29
N PRO A 123 -14.45 0.98 -9.42
CA PRO A 123 -13.47 2.03 -9.65
C PRO A 123 -12.48 1.68 -10.78
N VAL A 124 -12.51 0.46 -11.30
CA VAL A 124 -11.64 -0.04 -12.37
C VAL A 124 -12.45 -0.47 -13.57
N ALA A 125 -12.00 -0.08 -14.75
CA ALA A 125 -12.62 -0.49 -15.99
C ALA A 125 -12.56 -2.02 -16.17
N ASN A 126 -13.66 -2.60 -16.67
CA ASN A 126 -13.78 -4.03 -16.98
C ASN A 126 -13.51 -4.98 -15.78
N SER A 127 -13.78 -4.54 -14.57
CA SER A 127 -13.66 -5.41 -13.40
C SER A 127 -14.76 -6.47 -13.39
N PRO A 128 -14.44 -7.74 -13.17
CA PRO A 128 -15.46 -8.79 -12.98
C PRO A 128 -16.10 -8.72 -11.58
N GLY A 129 -15.63 -7.87 -10.70
CA GLY A 129 -16.03 -7.79 -9.29
C GLY A 129 -15.30 -8.81 -8.40
N PRO A 130 -15.75 -8.99 -7.15
CA PRO A 130 -16.78 -8.22 -6.47
C PRO A 130 -16.39 -6.74 -6.29
N VAL A 131 -17.38 -5.84 -6.20
CA VAL A 131 -17.18 -4.44 -5.82
C VAL A 131 -17.69 -4.24 -4.41
N PHE A 132 -16.90 -3.59 -3.57
CA PHE A 132 -17.26 -3.43 -2.16
C PHE A 132 -16.84 -2.07 -1.60
N SER A 133 -17.60 -1.58 -0.63
CA SER A 133 -17.19 -0.46 0.20
C SER A 133 -16.66 -0.96 1.54
N VAL A 134 -15.57 -0.36 2.00
CA VAL A 134 -14.86 -0.76 3.21
C VAL A 134 -14.42 0.47 4.00
N GLU A 135 -14.49 0.38 5.32
CA GLU A 135 -13.91 1.39 6.22
C GLU A 135 -12.40 1.18 6.30
N LEU A 136 -11.65 2.23 5.98
CA LEU A 136 -10.20 2.19 6.12
C LEU A 136 -9.82 2.32 7.60
N PRO A 137 -8.95 1.45 8.11
CA PRO A 137 -8.53 1.53 9.50
C PRO A 137 -7.70 2.79 9.74
N ARG A 138 -7.96 3.47 10.85
CA ARG A 138 -7.11 4.57 11.33
C ARG A 138 -6.05 3.98 12.26
N ILE A 139 -4.88 3.73 11.73
CA ILE A 139 -3.77 3.17 12.50
C ILE A 139 -3.06 4.33 13.19
N ALA A 140 -3.08 4.33 14.52
CA ALA A 140 -2.46 5.38 15.31
C ALA A 140 -0.94 5.41 15.11
N ALA A 141 -0.36 6.61 15.25
CA ALA A 141 1.08 6.76 15.28
C ALA A 141 1.68 5.91 16.42
N PRO A 142 2.77 5.17 16.18
CA PRO A 142 3.43 4.44 17.23
C PRO A 142 4.03 5.39 18.28
N ALA A 143 4.06 4.97 19.53
CA ALA A 143 4.69 5.74 20.61
C ALA A 143 6.22 5.90 20.39
N ARG A 144 6.83 4.90 19.76
CA ARG A 144 8.23 4.90 19.28
C ARG A 144 8.27 4.32 17.89
N ALA A 145 9.15 4.86 17.09
CA ALA A 145 9.50 4.32 15.79
C ALA A 145 11.03 4.19 15.71
N ASP A 146 11.48 3.19 14.97
CA ASP A 146 12.90 3.02 14.63
C ASP A 146 13.16 3.49 13.20
N THR A 147 12.14 3.44 12.33
CA THR A 147 12.26 3.86 10.94
C THR A 147 10.98 4.54 10.46
N ALA A 148 11.14 5.60 9.68
CA ALA A 148 10.05 6.25 8.98
C ALA A 148 10.47 6.65 7.57
N ILE A 149 9.51 6.71 6.66
CA ILE A 149 9.67 7.31 5.34
C ILE A 149 8.70 8.48 5.22
N LEU A 150 9.18 9.61 4.73
CA LEU A 150 8.37 10.80 4.52
C LEU A 150 8.30 11.09 3.02
N LEU A 151 7.10 11.36 2.53
CA LEU A 151 6.85 11.78 1.15
C LEU A 151 6.37 13.22 1.14
N GLU A 152 6.99 14.07 0.36
CA GLU A 152 6.56 15.45 0.18
C GLU A 152 6.09 15.66 -1.27
N ASP A 153 4.82 16.09 -1.42
CA ASP A 153 4.20 16.41 -2.72
C ASP A 153 4.23 15.26 -3.76
N VAL A 154 4.28 14.01 -3.35
CA VAL A 154 4.24 12.85 -4.24
C VAL A 154 2.80 12.62 -4.69
N GLN A 155 2.48 13.08 -5.91
CA GLN A 155 1.10 13.15 -6.40
C GLN A 155 0.63 11.92 -7.18
N ASP A 156 1.54 11.06 -7.64
CA ASP A 156 1.16 9.85 -8.35
C ASP A 156 0.62 8.78 -7.38
N PRO A 157 -0.63 8.29 -7.57
CA PRO A 157 -1.22 7.27 -6.71
C PRO A 157 -0.46 5.95 -6.71
N GLY A 158 0.20 5.60 -7.83
CA GLY A 158 1.01 4.40 -7.96
C GLY A 158 2.27 4.50 -7.11
N ASN A 159 2.93 5.67 -7.08
CA ASN A 159 4.13 5.90 -6.28
C ASN A 159 3.80 5.85 -4.79
N VAL A 160 2.77 6.57 -4.33
CA VAL A 160 2.34 6.54 -2.92
C VAL A 160 1.97 5.11 -2.51
N GLY A 161 1.17 4.41 -3.30
CA GLY A 161 0.79 3.03 -3.00
C GLY A 161 1.97 2.05 -2.99
N THR A 162 2.95 2.22 -3.89
CA THR A 162 4.18 1.43 -3.93
C THR A 162 5.02 1.64 -2.66
N VAL A 163 5.15 2.90 -2.19
CA VAL A 163 5.87 3.21 -0.96
C VAL A 163 5.18 2.60 0.26
N ILE A 164 3.86 2.73 0.38
CA ILE A 164 3.10 2.12 1.48
C ILE A 164 3.27 0.59 1.49
N ARG A 165 3.22 -0.04 0.31
CA ARG A 165 3.43 -1.49 0.17
C ARG A 165 4.85 -1.90 0.58
N ALA A 166 5.87 -1.16 0.14
CA ALA A 166 7.25 -1.45 0.47
C ALA A 166 7.54 -1.20 1.96
N ALA A 167 6.97 -0.13 2.55
CA ALA A 167 7.07 0.16 3.97
C ALA A 167 6.54 -1.01 4.82
N ASN A 168 5.37 -1.54 4.48
CA ASN A 168 4.81 -2.72 5.14
C ASN A 168 5.70 -3.97 4.97
N ALA A 169 6.25 -4.19 3.77
CA ALA A 169 7.10 -5.34 3.48
C ALA A 169 8.45 -5.29 4.22
N PHE A 170 9.01 -4.10 4.41
CA PHE A 170 10.28 -3.90 5.10
C PHE A 170 10.13 -3.59 6.60
N GLY A 171 8.91 -3.61 7.14
CA GLY A 171 8.66 -3.33 8.55
C GLY A 171 9.02 -1.89 8.94
N VAL A 172 8.82 -0.93 8.05
CA VAL A 172 8.93 0.51 8.36
C VAL A 172 7.76 0.92 9.25
N ASP A 173 8.03 1.59 10.35
CA ASP A 173 7.03 1.84 11.39
C ASP A 173 5.94 2.82 10.95
N ALA A 174 6.31 3.84 10.15
CA ALA A 174 5.35 4.83 9.66
C ALA A 174 5.73 5.40 8.29
N VAL A 175 4.71 5.73 7.51
CA VAL A 175 4.79 6.56 6.29
C VAL A 175 4.16 7.91 6.61
N LEU A 176 4.90 9.01 6.45
CA LEU A 176 4.42 10.36 6.67
C LEU A 176 4.20 11.04 5.33
N LEU A 177 3.02 11.57 5.09
CA LEU A 177 2.66 12.25 3.85
C LEU A 177 2.53 13.75 4.13
N CYS A 178 3.29 14.55 3.41
CA CYS A 178 3.32 16.00 3.57
C CYS A 178 2.90 16.70 2.28
N GLY A 179 2.24 17.84 2.42
CA GLY A 179 1.83 18.64 1.28
C GLY A 179 0.75 17.98 0.43
N ARG A 180 0.91 18.02 -0.90
CA ARG A 180 -0.08 17.53 -1.87
C ARG A 180 0.24 16.11 -2.34
N CYS A 181 0.36 15.17 -1.42
CA CYS A 181 0.44 13.76 -1.78
C CYS A 181 -0.88 13.22 -2.31
N ALA A 182 -0.82 12.10 -3.06
CA ALA A 182 -2.03 11.40 -3.51
C ALA A 182 -2.85 10.94 -2.30
N ASP A 183 -4.18 11.09 -2.40
CA ASP A 183 -5.16 10.70 -1.38
C ASP A 183 -5.05 9.19 -1.07
N VAL A 184 -4.64 8.86 0.15
CA VAL A 184 -4.45 7.47 0.62
C VAL A 184 -5.73 6.65 0.61
N SER A 185 -6.89 7.31 0.71
CA SER A 185 -8.20 6.68 0.64
C SER A 185 -8.66 6.41 -0.79
N SER A 186 -7.97 6.94 -1.80
CA SER A 186 -8.37 6.74 -3.18
C SER A 186 -8.25 5.27 -3.59
N PRO A 187 -9.21 4.74 -4.37
CA PRO A 187 -9.15 3.36 -4.85
C PRO A 187 -7.85 3.02 -5.58
N ARG A 188 -7.26 4.00 -6.26
CA ARG A 188 -6.00 3.81 -7.00
C ARG A 188 -4.82 3.58 -6.07
N VAL A 189 -4.69 4.37 -4.99
CA VAL A 189 -3.64 4.19 -3.98
C VAL A 189 -3.84 2.85 -3.28
N VAL A 190 -5.04 2.58 -2.73
CA VAL A 190 -5.30 1.35 -1.98
C VAL A 190 -5.01 0.11 -2.82
N ARG A 191 -5.40 0.09 -4.09
CA ARG A 191 -5.06 -1.01 -5.01
C ARG A 191 -3.55 -1.20 -5.19
N ALA A 192 -2.81 -0.11 -5.36
CA ALA A 192 -1.35 -0.17 -5.53
C ALA A 192 -0.65 -0.72 -4.27
N THR A 193 -1.24 -0.55 -3.09
CA THR A 193 -0.71 -1.11 -1.84
C THR A 193 -0.85 -2.63 -1.73
N MET A 194 -1.70 -3.27 -2.55
CA MET A 194 -1.98 -4.70 -2.48
C MET A 194 -2.43 -5.18 -1.09
N GLY A 195 -3.19 -4.35 -0.36
CA GLY A 195 -3.69 -4.62 0.99
C GLY A 195 -2.82 -4.08 2.14
N ALA A 196 -1.62 -3.57 1.87
CA ALA A 196 -0.78 -2.96 2.90
C ALA A 196 -1.45 -1.74 3.57
N ALA A 197 -2.30 -1.00 2.84
CA ALA A 197 -3.07 0.13 3.40
C ALA A 197 -3.94 -0.25 4.60
N PHE A 198 -4.29 -1.51 4.75
CA PHE A 198 -5.08 -1.98 5.90
C PHE A 198 -4.25 -2.25 7.16
N ARG A 199 -2.91 -2.18 7.06
CA ARG A 199 -1.99 -2.57 8.16
C ARG A 199 -0.88 -1.56 8.41
N GLN A 200 -0.52 -0.74 7.41
CA GLN A 200 0.57 0.22 7.51
C GLN A 200 0.09 1.52 8.16
N CYS A 201 0.84 2.00 9.17
CA CYS A 201 0.63 3.33 9.71
C CYS A 201 0.99 4.38 8.64
N VAL A 202 0.00 5.17 8.24
CA VAL A 202 0.16 6.30 7.31
C VAL A 202 -0.44 7.53 7.95
N LEU A 203 0.34 8.60 8.06
CA LEU A 203 -0.07 9.86 8.67
C LEU A 203 0.01 10.99 7.64
N GLU A 204 -1.05 11.77 7.51
CA GLU A 204 -1.08 12.99 6.71
C GLU A 204 -0.78 14.18 7.64
N LEU A 205 0.32 14.89 7.40
CA LEU A 205 0.88 15.91 8.28
C LEU A 205 1.40 17.09 7.44
N THR A 206 1.52 18.26 8.06
CA THR A 206 2.36 19.33 7.52
C THR A 206 3.85 18.95 7.64
N ALA A 207 4.72 19.62 6.89
CA ALA A 207 6.17 19.41 6.98
C ALA A 207 6.70 19.59 8.42
N ALA A 208 6.22 20.63 9.09
CA ALA A 208 6.61 20.91 10.48
C ALA A 208 6.14 19.84 11.47
N GLU A 209 4.88 19.37 11.34
CA GLU A 209 4.33 18.30 12.19
C GLU A 209 5.04 16.95 11.96
N ALA A 210 5.42 16.67 10.72
CA ALA A 210 6.17 15.47 10.39
C ALA A 210 7.58 15.49 10.99
N ALA A 211 8.31 16.59 10.85
CA ALA A 211 9.63 16.77 11.46
C ALA A 211 9.55 16.68 12.99
N GLU A 212 8.52 17.30 13.61
CA GLU A 212 8.31 17.23 15.06
C GLU A 212 7.97 15.78 15.50
N THR A 213 7.20 15.04 14.71
CA THR A 213 6.86 13.64 14.98
C THR A 213 8.11 12.77 14.93
N VAL A 214 8.96 12.92 13.90
CA VAL A 214 10.24 12.22 13.77
C VAL A 214 11.17 12.55 14.96
N ARG A 215 11.24 13.82 15.36
CA ARG A 215 12.04 14.26 16.50
C ARG A 215 11.53 13.68 17.84
N ARG A 216 10.21 13.59 18.05
CA ARG A 216 9.63 12.93 19.22
C ARG A 216 9.97 11.44 19.30
N TRP A 217 10.16 10.76 18.17
CA TRP A 217 10.65 9.39 18.14
C TRP A 217 12.15 9.27 18.40
N GLY A 218 12.87 10.40 18.48
CA GLY A 218 14.32 10.42 18.66
C GLY A 218 15.09 10.04 17.40
N LEU A 219 14.48 10.20 16.23
CA LEU A 219 15.09 9.85 14.96
C LEU A 219 15.72 11.07 14.28
N PRO A 220 16.91 10.95 13.70
CA PRO A 220 17.39 11.92 12.72
C PRO A 220 16.55 11.86 11.45
N LEU A 221 16.28 13.04 10.86
CA LEU A 221 15.57 13.19 9.60
C LEU A 221 16.58 13.55 8.48
N TYR A 222 16.67 12.69 7.48
CA TYR A 222 17.53 12.89 6.31
C TYR A 222 16.69 13.25 5.08
N GLY A 223 17.06 14.31 4.36
CA GLY A 223 16.41 14.69 3.11
C GLY A 223 17.10 14.08 1.90
N ALA A 224 16.41 13.30 1.09
CA ALA A 224 16.96 12.77 -0.16
C ALA A 224 17.05 13.88 -1.22
N ALA A 225 18.23 14.47 -1.35
CA ALA A 225 18.50 15.55 -2.30
C ALA A 225 19.98 15.63 -2.62
N LEU A 226 20.29 16.15 -3.81
CA LEU A 226 21.66 16.49 -4.17
C LEU A 226 22.15 17.70 -3.33
N GLY A 227 23.42 17.68 -2.91
CA GLY A 227 24.04 18.75 -2.17
C GLY A 227 25.53 18.46 -1.94
N GLU A 228 26.36 19.50 -1.80
CA GLU A 228 27.81 19.38 -1.61
C GLU A 228 28.20 18.55 -0.38
N ARG A 229 27.34 18.52 0.64
CA ARG A 229 27.54 17.78 1.89
C ARG A 229 26.55 16.65 2.10
N ALA A 230 25.89 16.21 1.03
CA ALA A 230 24.96 15.09 1.13
C ALA A 230 25.70 13.79 1.44
N LEU A 231 25.23 13.09 2.46
CA LEU A 231 25.76 11.81 2.87
C LEU A 231 25.36 10.72 1.86
N ASP A 232 26.24 9.76 1.61
CA ASP A 232 25.84 8.55 0.91
C ASP A 232 24.81 7.79 1.75
N ILE A 233 23.69 7.38 1.16
CA ILE A 233 22.61 6.69 1.87
C ILE A 233 23.09 5.44 2.62
N ARG A 234 24.13 4.80 2.13
CA ARG A 234 24.78 3.63 2.76
C ARG A 234 25.45 3.93 4.10
N GLN A 235 25.72 5.22 4.39
CA GLN A 235 26.32 5.71 5.63
C GLN A 235 25.29 6.06 6.70
N LEU A 236 23.98 6.07 6.35
CA LEU A 236 22.93 6.34 7.31
C LEU A 236 22.90 5.27 8.41
N PRO A 237 22.45 5.61 9.64
CA PRO A 237 22.26 4.66 10.71
C PRO A 237 21.34 3.51 10.27
N ARG A 238 21.79 2.28 10.47
CA ARG A 238 20.97 1.08 10.19
C ARG A 238 19.94 0.90 11.29
N GLY A 239 18.68 1.24 11.00
CA GLY A 239 17.67 1.45 12.01
C GLY A 239 17.88 2.78 12.75
N GLY A 240 16.82 3.37 13.25
CA GLY A 240 16.91 4.63 13.96
C GLY A 240 17.09 5.86 13.08
N ALA A 241 16.37 5.95 11.96
CA ALA A 241 16.34 7.13 11.10
C ALA A 241 15.05 7.28 10.30
N ALA A 242 14.76 8.50 9.88
CA ALA A 242 13.73 8.84 8.90
C ALA A 242 14.36 9.42 7.63
N VAL A 243 13.77 9.14 6.46
CA VAL A 243 14.21 9.69 5.18
C VAL A 243 13.04 10.36 4.49
N ALA A 244 13.22 11.63 4.08
CA ALA A 244 12.27 12.39 3.30
C ALA A 244 12.58 12.29 1.81
N ILE A 245 11.56 11.98 1.01
CA ILE A 245 11.60 11.90 -0.45
C ILE A 245 10.65 12.96 -1.00
N GLY A 246 11.15 13.78 -1.90
CA GLY A 246 10.39 14.85 -2.52
C GLY A 246 9.68 14.43 -3.81
N ASN A 247 9.01 15.41 -4.41
CA ASN A 247 8.34 15.32 -5.69
C ASN A 247 9.32 15.00 -6.83
N GLU A 248 8.84 14.28 -7.86
CA GLU A 248 9.65 13.85 -9.00
C GLU A 248 10.21 15.02 -9.84
N GLY A 249 9.49 16.16 -9.89
CA GLY A 249 9.86 17.30 -10.73
C GLY A 249 10.75 18.31 -10.04
N HIS A 250 10.51 18.60 -8.75
CA HIS A 250 11.22 19.67 -8.04
C HIS A 250 11.94 19.21 -6.76
N GLY A 251 11.85 17.94 -6.42
CA GLY A 251 12.50 17.38 -5.23
C GLY A 251 11.84 17.86 -3.93
N LEU A 252 12.60 17.91 -2.87
CA LEU A 252 12.19 18.46 -1.57
C LEU A 252 12.13 19.98 -1.60
N SER A 253 11.13 20.56 -0.93
CA SER A 253 11.00 22.00 -0.73
C SER A 253 12.18 22.57 0.09
N ALA A 254 12.38 23.87 0.02
CA ALA A 254 13.35 24.57 0.88
C ALA A 254 12.98 24.44 2.36
N GLU A 255 11.69 24.48 2.68
CA GLU A 255 11.18 24.27 4.03
C GLU A 255 11.57 22.86 4.53
N MET A 256 11.23 21.81 3.79
CA MET A 256 11.55 20.43 4.19
C MET A 256 13.06 20.22 4.34
N LYS A 257 13.87 20.76 3.42
CA LYS A 257 15.33 20.69 3.53
C LYS A 257 15.86 21.36 4.81
N SER A 258 15.26 22.46 5.24
CA SER A 258 15.64 23.17 6.47
C SER A 258 15.25 22.43 7.76
N LEU A 259 14.25 21.54 7.68
CA LEU A 259 13.79 20.71 8.78
C LEU A 259 14.60 19.40 8.93
N CYS A 260 15.38 19.03 7.91
CA CYS A 260 16.25 17.85 7.92
C CYS A 260 17.55 18.13 8.69
N ASP A 261 18.04 17.14 9.43
CA ASP A 261 19.34 17.21 10.12
C ASP A 261 20.50 17.18 9.13
N ALA A 262 20.36 16.46 8.01
CA ALA A 262 21.30 16.45 6.90
C ALA A 262 20.62 16.02 5.60
N LEU A 263 21.31 16.25 4.47
CA LEU A 263 20.92 15.70 3.18
C LEU A 263 21.58 14.33 2.95
N THR A 264 20.91 13.47 2.20
CA THR A 264 21.43 12.19 1.76
C THR A 264 21.20 12.01 0.26
N LEU A 265 22.05 11.22 -0.38
CA LEU A 265 21.92 10.88 -1.79
C LEU A 265 22.05 9.37 -2.02
N ILE A 266 21.37 8.88 -3.03
CA ILE A 266 21.55 7.54 -3.57
C ILE A 266 22.60 7.63 -4.66
N PRO A 267 23.78 6.98 -4.51
CA PRO A 267 24.78 6.98 -5.57
C PRO A 267 24.25 6.32 -6.84
N MET A 268 24.44 7.01 -7.96
CA MET A 268 23.99 6.55 -9.28
C MET A 268 25.14 6.54 -10.28
N ALA A 269 24.97 5.82 -11.39
CA ALA A 269 25.92 5.83 -12.48
C ALA A 269 26.03 7.23 -13.10
N PRO A 270 27.21 7.62 -13.63
CA PRO A 270 27.37 8.88 -14.34
C PRO A 270 26.33 9.04 -15.47
N GLY A 271 25.71 10.22 -15.56
CA GLY A 271 24.68 10.52 -16.55
C GLY A 271 23.25 10.21 -16.11
N SER A 272 23.04 9.63 -14.92
CA SER A 272 21.71 9.50 -14.32
C SER A 272 21.43 10.70 -13.41
N GLU A 273 20.29 11.39 -13.63
CA GLU A 273 19.96 12.60 -12.88
C GLU A 273 19.09 12.33 -11.65
N SER A 274 18.17 11.36 -11.74
CA SER A 274 17.24 11.06 -10.65
C SER A 274 16.67 9.63 -10.77
N LEU A 275 16.06 9.17 -9.68
CA LEU A 275 15.19 8.01 -9.62
C LEU A 275 13.73 8.47 -9.49
N ASN A 276 12.80 7.62 -9.93
CA ASN A 276 11.41 7.76 -9.56
C ASN A 276 11.26 7.81 -8.03
N ALA A 277 10.36 8.64 -7.51
CA ALA A 277 10.20 8.87 -6.07
C ALA A 277 9.94 7.56 -5.29
N ALA A 278 9.10 6.67 -5.82
CA ALA A 278 8.87 5.38 -5.17
C ALA A 278 10.11 4.49 -5.17
N MET A 279 10.90 4.49 -6.25
CA MET A 279 12.15 3.73 -6.30
C MET A 279 13.17 4.27 -5.31
N ALA A 280 13.32 5.59 -5.21
CA ALA A 280 14.19 6.22 -4.22
C ALA A 280 13.75 5.87 -2.78
N ALA A 281 12.45 5.94 -2.49
CA ALA A 281 11.89 5.54 -1.21
C ALA A 281 12.17 4.07 -0.89
N VAL A 282 12.01 3.16 -1.86
CA VAL A 282 12.27 1.72 -1.68
C VAL A 282 13.74 1.46 -1.36
N VAL A 283 14.67 2.11 -2.06
CA VAL A 283 16.11 2.01 -1.76
C VAL A 283 16.41 2.52 -0.36
N ALA A 284 15.86 3.68 0.02
CA ALA A 284 16.03 4.23 1.36
C ALA A 284 15.49 3.29 2.44
N MET A 285 14.29 2.78 2.29
CA MET A 285 13.69 1.84 3.23
C MET A 285 14.49 0.54 3.35
N TRP A 286 15.02 0.01 2.23
CA TRP A 286 15.90 -1.16 2.26
C TRP A 286 17.16 -0.90 3.07
N GLU A 287 17.85 0.23 2.83
CA GLU A 287 19.07 0.56 3.59
C GLU A 287 18.80 0.71 5.09
N LEU A 288 17.70 1.33 5.47
CA LEU A 288 17.30 1.47 6.87
C LEU A 288 16.90 0.14 7.53
N ALA A 289 16.19 -0.73 6.80
CA ALA A 289 15.58 -1.92 7.36
C ALA A 289 16.45 -3.19 7.27
N ARG A 290 17.39 -3.27 6.34
CA ARG A 290 18.13 -4.51 5.98
C ARG A 290 18.84 -5.20 7.14
N ALA A 291 19.20 -4.47 8.18
CA ALA A 291 19.82 -5.06 9.37
C ALA A 291 18.82 -5.76 10.31
N ARG A 292 17.52 -5.44 10.18
CA ARG A 292 16.42 -5.96 11.02
C ARG A 292 15.65 -7.08 10.33
N ILE A 293 15.69 -7.12 9.01
CA ILE A 293 14.99 -8.14 8.23
C ILE A 293 15.86 -9.39 8.20
N GLY A 294 15.52 -10.39 9.03
CA GLY A 294 16.13 -11.70 8.97
C GLY A 294 15.62 -12.50 7.76
N VAL A 295 16.44 -13.43 7.27
CA VAL A 295 15.96 -14.49 6.37
C VAL A 295 15.17 -15.47 7.22
N THR A 296 13.83 -15.42 7.09
CA THR A 296 12.92 -16.42 7.73
C THR A 296 12.79 -17.65 6.87
#